data_0f4ae7146ab8b15123fb22135dd73d1e
#
_entry.id   0f4ae7146ab8b15123fb22135dd73d1e
#
_cell.length_a   1.000
_cell.length_b   1.000
_cell.length_c   1.000
_cell.angle_alpha   90.00
_cell.angle_beta   90.00
_cell.angle_gamma   90.00
#
_symmetry.space_group_name_H-M   'P 1'
#
loop_
_entity.id
_entity.type
_entity.pdbx_description
1 polymer ?
#
loop_
_entity_poly.entity_id
_entity_poly.type
_entity_poly.pdbx_seq_one_letter_code
_entity_poly.pdbx_strand_id
1 'polypeptide(L)'
;MQRRQWLQAAALTLVSGNLLQKTVLAQVTTVEVWKDPNCGCCQLWVEHLQAHGFKVNVRDVGNTAARQRLGMPEKWGSCHTATVGGYVIEGHVPAADIRRLLKERPVALGLSVPGMPIGSPGMDGPEYKGRKDAFDVLLVQKDGSAKSFQAYPAKSRMV
;
A
#
# COMPACT_ATOMS: atom_id res chain seq x y z
N MET A 1 -40.19 41.09 -64.27
CA MET A 1 -38.96 40.31 -63.97
C MET A 1 -38.72 40.35 -62.45
N GLN A 2 -39.11 39.30 -61.72
CA GLN A 2 -39.04 39.27 -60.26
C GLN A 2 -37.89 38.34 -59.86
N ARG A 3 -36.87 38.88 -59.21
CA ARG A 3 -35.80 38.14 -58.61
C ARG A 3 -36.19 37.71 -57.20
N ARG A 4 -36.44 36.43 -56.97
CA ARG A 4 -36.66 35.82 -55.67
C ARG A 4 -35.30 35.59 -55.02
N GLN A 5 -35.04 36.32 -53.95
CA GLN A 5 -33.90 36.08 -53.05
C GLN A 5 -34.27 35.03 -52.03
N TRP A 6 -33.56 33.92 -52.05
CA TRP A 6 -33.65 32.86 -51.01
C TRP A 6 -32.72 33.22 -49.89
N LEU A 7 -33.27 33.56 -48.72
CA LEU A 7 -32.49 33.68 -47.49
C LEU A 7 -32.35 32.30 -46.86
N GLN A 8 -31.15 31.73 -46.93
CA GLN A 8 -30.83 30.51 -46.18
C GLN A 8 -30.46 30.89 -44.76
N ALA A 9 -31.32 30.58 -43.81
CA ALA A 9 -31.04 30.66 -42.41
C ALA A 9 -30.22 29.44 -41.95
N ALA A 10 -28.93 29.65 -41.69
CA ALA A 10 -28.08 28.63 -41.08
C ALA A 10 -28.34 28.57 -39.57
N ALA A 11 -29.01 27.52 -39.09
CA ALA A 11 -29.18 27.24 -37.68
C ALA A 11 -27.89 26.63 -37.11
N LEU A 12 -27.13 27.40 -36.34
CA LEU A 12 -26.04 26.91 -35.53
C LEU A 12 -26.62 26.19 -34.30
N THR A 13 -26.64 24.89 -34.31
CA THR A 13 -26.90 24.07 -33.13
C THR A 13 -25.64 24.00 -32.25
N LEU A 14 -25.61 24.76 -31.16
CA LEU A 14 -24.62 24.65 -30.10
C LEU A 14 -24.86 23.35 -29.34
N VAL A 15 -24.09 22.31 -29.66
CA VAL A 15 -24.01 21.10 -28.88
C VAL A 15 -23.19 21.41 -27.61
N SER A 16 -23.92 21.80 -26.56
CA SER A 16 -23.31 21.92 -25.20
C SER A 16 -23.00 20.51 -24.67
N GLY A 17 -21.79 20.04 -24.95
CA GLY A 17 -21.26 18.82 -24.38
C GLY A 17 -21.04 19.01 -22.87
N ASN A 18 -22.00 18.58 -22.04
CA ASN A 18 -21.81 18.43 -20.60
C ASN A 18 -20.77 17.31 -20.37
N LEU A 19 -19.48 17.68 -20.28
CA LEU A 19 -18.43 16.84 -19.73
C LEU A 19 -18.72 16.67 -18.23
N LEU A 20 -19.50 15.65 -17.90
CA LEU A 20 -19.59 15.16 -16.52
C LEU A 20 -18.19 14.70 -16.10
N GLN A 21 -17.42 15.60 -15.54
CA GLN A 21 -16.19 15.26 -14.82
C GLN A 21 -16.61 14.40 -13.64
N LYS A 22 -16.49 13.06 -13.82
CA LYS A 22 -16.55 12.13 -12.70
C LYS A 22 -15.37 12.45 -11.80
N THR A 23 -15.60 13.24 -10.76
CA THR A 23 -14.70 13.36 -9.62
C THR A 23 -14.59 11.97 -8.99
N VAL A 24 -13.55 11.23 -9.36
CA VAL A 24 -13.18 10.00 -8.67
C VAL A 24 -12.68 10.45 -7.30
N LEU A 25 -13.57 10.45 -6.31
CA LEU A 25 -13.18 10.56 -4.92
C LEU A 25 -12.20 9.40 -4.67
N ALA A 26 -10.94 9.71 -4.43
CA ALA A 26 -9.94 8.72 -4.09
C ALA A 26 -10.41 8.01 -2.82
N GLN A 27 -10.88 6.78 -2.98
CA GLN A 27 -11.38 5.99 -1.86
C GLN A 27 -10.22 5.73 -0.91
N VAL A 28 -10.30 6.29 0.30
CA VAL A 28 -9.26 6.13 1.32
C VAL A 28 -9.18 4.65 1.69
N THR A 29 -8.05 4.04 1.39
CA THR A 29 -7.83 2.61 1.65
C THR A 29 -7.58 2.39 3.14
N THR A 30 -8.39 1.55 3.77
CA THR A 30 -8.28 1.22 5.20
C THR A 30 -7.40 -0.01 5.40
N VAL A 31 -6.50 0.06 6.36
CA VAL A 31 -5.61 -1.01 6.83
C VAL A 31 -5.99 -1.36 8.27
N GLU A 32 -6.27 -2.63 8.55
CA GLU A 32 -6.47 -3.15 9.90
C GLU A 32 -5.15 -3.75 10.39
N VAL A 33 -4.64 -3.32 11.55
CA VAL A 33 -3.34 -3.73 12.09
C VAL A 33 -3.48 -4.37 13.44
N TRP A 34 -2.82 -5.50 13.66
CA TRP A 34 -2.63 -6.16 14.95
C TRP A 34 -1.18 -6.06 15.35
N LYS A 35 -0.89 -5.44 16.49
CA LYS A 35 0.45 -5.25 17.02
C LYS A 35 0.47 -5.35 18.54
N ASP A 36 1.66 -5.52 19.13
CA ASP A 36 1.85 -5.36 20.56
C ASP A 36 1.73 -3.87 20.94
N PRO A 37 1.04 -3.52 22.05
CA PRO A 37 0.90 -2.13 22.49
C PRO A 37 2.25 -1.43 22.72
N ASN A 38 3.27 -2.17 23.13
CA ASN A 38 4.60 -1.64 23.43
C ASN A 38 5.57 -1.67 22.23
N CYS A 39 5.12 -2.10 21.04
CA CYS A 39 5.94 -2.17 19.85
C CYS A 39 6.13 -0.77 19.21
N GLY A 40 7.22 -0.08 19.56
CA GLY A 40 7.52 1.26 19.06
C GLY A 40 7.72 1.31 17.54
N CYS A 41 8.49 0.38 16.97
CA CYS A 41 8.71 0.32 15.51
C CYS A 41 7.41 0.01 14.73
N CYS A 42 6.49 -0.75 15.33
CA CYS A 42 5.16 -0.98 14.74
C CYS A 42 4.34 0.32 14.69
N GLN A 43 4.44 1.16 15.73
CA GLN A 43 3.77 2.45 15.78
C GLN A 43 4.33 3.37 14.68
N LEU A 44 5.65 3.44 14.51
CA LEU A 44 6.28 4.21 13.45
C LEU A 44 5.87 3.73 12.05
N TRP A 45 5.68 2.41 11.86
CA TRP A 45 5.14 1.88 10.61
C TRP A 45 3.69 2.31 10.36
N VAL A 46 2.85 2.33 11.40
CA VAL A 46 1.48 2.87 11.30
C VAL A 46 1.50 4.32 10.85
N GLU A 47 2.35 5.15 11.46
CA GLU A 47 2.53 6.57 11.10
C GLU A 47 3.03 6.73 9.66
N HIS A 48 3.96 5.86 9.22
CA HIS A 48 4.40 5.81 7.83
C HIS A 48 3.22 5.56 6.88
N LEU A 49 2.34 4.61 7.17
CA LEU A 49 1.16 4.36 6.33
C LEU A 49 0.21 5.56 6.30
N GLN A 50 -0.05 6.18 7.46
CA GLN A 50 -0.91 7.36 7.57
C GLN A 50 -0.35 8.54 6.77
N ALA A 51 0.96 8.79 6.87
CA ALA A 51 1.66 9.82 6.09
C ALA A 51 1.55 9.57 4.57
N HIS A 52 1.37 8.32 4.17
CA HIS A 52 1.14 7.94 2.77
C HIS A 52 -0.35 7.79 2.41
N GLY A 53 -1.28 8.35 3.22
CA GLY A 53 -2.69 8.46 2.89
C GLY A 53 -3.53 7.19 3.07
N PHE A 54 -3.03 6.21 3.84
CA PHE A 54 -3.86 5.11 4.31
C PHE A 54 -4.61 5.51 5.57
N LYS A 55 -5.85 5.04 5.72
CA LYS A 55 -6.54 5.03 7.00
C LYS A 55 -6.12 3.78 7.76
N VAL A 56 -5.65 3.92 8.99
CA VAL A 56 -5.16 2.78 9.77
C VAL A 56 -5.99 2.62 11.04
N ASN A 57 -6.55 1.42 11.24
CA ASN A 57 -7.21 1.01 12.46
C ASN A 57 -6.29 0.05 13.22
N VAL A 58 -5.91 0.38 14.44
CA VAL A 58 -4.95 -0.39 15.24
C VAL A 58 -5.68 -1.21 16.30
N ARG A 59 -5.22 -2.45 16.50
CA ARG A 59 -5.63 -3.38 17.54
C ARG A 59 -4.40 -3.77 18.36
N ASP A 60 -4.27 -3.21 19.54
CA ASP A 60 -3.14 -3.41 20.46
C ASP A 60 -3.33 -4.69 21.31
N VAL A 61 -3.37 -5.85 20.65
CA VAL A 61 -3.65 -7.16 21.28
C VAL A 61 -2.62 -8.22 20.89
N GLY A 62 -1.45 -7.79 20.36
CA GLY A 62 -0.49 -8.69 19.76
C GLY A 62 -0.94 -9.20 18.38
N ASN A 63 -0.03 -9.81 17.65
CA ASN A 63 -0.31 -10.23 16.27
C ASN A 63 -0.32 -11.75 16.04
N THR A 64 0.12 -12.55 16.99
CA THR A 64 0.25 -14.02 16.82
C THR A 64 -1.07 -14.68 16.41
N ALA A 65 -2.16 -14.39 17.12
CA ALA A 65 -3.47 -14.94 16.80
C ALA A 65 -4.01 -14.44 15.45
N ALA A 66 -3.74 -13.18 15.09
CA ALA A 66 -4.12 -12.62 13.80
C ALA A 66 -3.34 -13.27 12.66
N ARG A 67 -2.02 -13.42 12.80
CA ARG A 67 -1.14 -14.10 11.83
C ARG A 67 -1.63 -15.50 11.54
N GLN A 68 -1.90 -16.30 12.58
CA GLN A 68 -2.39 -17.68 12.44
C GLN A 68 -3.74 -17.73 11.73
N ARG A 69 -4.71 -16.92 12.18
CA ARG A 69 -6.06 -16.87 11.60
C ARG A 69 -6.05 -16.44 10.14
N LEU A 70 -5.15 -15.54 9.76
CA LEU A 70 -5.01 -15.02 8.41
C LEU A 70 -4.14 -15.91 7.51
N GLY A 71 -3.56 -16.99 8.05
CA GLY A 71 -2.81 -17.98 7.31
C GLY A 71 -1.41 -17.54 6.88
N MET A 72 -0.85 -16.49 7.50
CA MET A 72 0.53 -16.08 7.23
C MET A 72 1.50 -17.05 7.92
N PRO A 73 2.36 -17.77 7.15
CA PRO A 73 3.29 -18.74 7.74
C PRO A 73 4.27 -18.08 8.72
N GLU A 74 4.53 -18.74 9.84
CA GLU A 74 5.41 -18.23 10.89
C GLU A 74 6.82 -17.92 10.40
N LYS A 75 7.35 -18.70 9.45
CA LYS A 75 8.66 -18.46 8.82
C LYS A 75 8.78 -17.10 8.12
N TRP A 76 7.65 -16.48 7.76
CA TRP A 76 7.58 -15.14 7.18
C TRP A 76 7.12 -14.08 8.19
N GLY A 77 7.04 -14.46 9.48
CA GLY A 77 6.53 -13.63 10.56
C GLY A 77 7.41 -12.43 10.90
N SER A 78 6.76 -11.39 11.41
CA SER A 78 7.36 -10.16 11.91
C SER A 78 6.61 -9.65 13.15
N CYS A 79 6.84 -8.41 13.56
CA CYS A 79 6.31 -7.84 14.81
C CYS A 79 4.86 -7.36 14.75
N HIS A 80 4.26 -7.26 13.57
CA HIS A 80 2.84 -6.93 13.38
C HIS A 80 2.28 -7.60 12.12
N THR A 81 0.98 -7.79 12.14
CA THR A 81 0.21 -8.35 11.03
C THR A 81 -0.90 -7.37 10.67
N ALA A 82 -1.18 -7.17 9.39
CA ALA A 82 -2.25 -6.30 8.93
C ALA A 82 -3.05 -6.93 7.79
N THR A 83 -4.21 -6.32 7.49
CA THR A 83 -4.98 -6.64 6.29
C THR A 83 -5.33 -5.37 5.52
N VAL A 84 -5.30 -5.47 4.19
CA VAL A 84 -5.69 -4.39 3.30
C VAL A 84 -6.18 -4.95 1.95
N GLY A 85 -7.35 -4.54 1.52
CA GLY A 85 -7.89 -4.93 0.21
C GLY A 85 -8.00 -6.44 -0.05
N GLY A 86 -8.13 -7.25 1.01
CA GLY A 86 -8.18 -8.71 0.97
C GLY A 86 -6.81 -9.40 1.05
N TYR A 87 -5.71 -8.66 1.18
CA TYR A 87 -4.36 -9.18 1.37
C TYR A 87 -3.92 -9.11 2.82
N VAL A 88 -3.02 -10.02 3.20
CA VAL A 88 -2.31 -9.99 4.47
C VAL A 88 -0.98 -9.26 4.28
N ILE A 89 -0.67 -8.37 5.19
CA ILE A 89 0.61 -7.64 5.24
C ILE A 89 1.29 -8.00 6.55
N GLU A 90 2.52 -8.46 6.47
CA GLU A 90 3.31 -8.86 7.63
C GLU A 90 4.57 -8.02 7.74
N GLY A 91 4.76 -7.36 8.87
CA GLY A 91 5.94 -6.55 9.16
C GLY A 91 6.05 -5.26 8.34
N HIS A 92 7.24 -4.75 8.25
CA HIS A 92 7.57 -3.39 7.83
C HIS A 92 7.53 -3.17 6.31
N VAL A 93 6.44 -3.61 5.65
CA VAL A 93 6.24 -3.46 4.21
C VAL A 93 6.05 -1.97 3.86
N PRO A 94 6.83 -1.43 2.91
CA PRO A 94 6.69 -0.04 2.48
C PRO A 94 5.32 0.26 1.86
N ALA A 95 4.78 1.45 2.14
CA ALA A 95 3.49 1.91 1.62
C ALA A 95 3.41 1.85 0.08
N ALA A 96 4.53 2.11 -0.61
CA ALA A 96 4.62 2.01 -2.07
C ALA A 96 4.37 0.60 -2.58
N ASP A 97 4.90 -0.43 -1.89
CA ASP A 97 4.70 -1.84 -2.26
C ASP A 97 3.28 -2.30 -1.96
N ILE A 98 2.67 -1.82 -0.87
CA ILE A 98 1.25 -2.06 -0.60
C ILE A 98 0.38 -1.45 -1.70
N ARG A 99 0.67 -0.23 -2.15
CA ARG A 99 -0.06 0.41 -3.27
C ARG A 99 0.10 -0.39 -4.56
N ARG A 100 1.32 -0.87 -4.85
CA ARG A 100 1.61 -1.70 -6.03
C ARG A 100 0.83 -3.00 -5.97
N LEU A 101 0.82 -3.69 -4.82
CA LEU A 101 0.02 -4.91 -4.60
C LEU A 101 -1.46 -4.67 -4.89
N LEU A 102 -2.02 -3.58 -4.34
CA LEU A 102 -3.43 -3.23 -4.53
C LEU A 102 -3.77 -2.86 -5.96
N LYS A 103 -2.82 -2.32 -6.72
CA LYS A 103 -2.96 -1.99 -8.14
C LYS A 103 -2.86 -3.22 -9.03
N GLU A 104 -1.84 -4.05 -8.81
CA GLU A 104 -1.55 -5.24 -9.64
C GLU A 104 -2.49 -6.41 -9.35
N ARG A 105 -3.02 -6.50 -8.12
CA ARG A 105 -3.98 -7.52 -7.69
C ARG A 105 -3.55 -8.96 -8.00
N PRO A 106 -2.30 -9.37 -7.72
CA PRO A 106 -1.87 -10.74 -7.99
C PRO A 106 -2.65 -11.75 -7.13
N VAL A 107 -2.76 -12.99 -7.64
CA VAL A 107 -3.29 -14.10 -6.84
C VAL A 107 -2.22 -14.50 -5.83
N ALA A 108 -2.40 -14.09 -4.56
CA ALA A 108 -1.45 -14.31 -3.47
C ALA A 108 -2.16 -14.23 -2.12
N LEU A 109 -1.50 -14.64 -1.04
CA LEU A 109 -1.92 -14.36 0.32
C LEU A 109 -1.67 -12.88 0.68
N GLY A 110 -0.49 -12.37 0.36
CA GLY A 110 -0.12 -11.00 0.67
C GLY A 110 1.37 -10.74 0.57
N LEU A 111 1.85 -9.72 1.32
CA LEU A 111 3.26 -9.34 1.38
C LEU A 111 3.83 -9.58 2.78
N SER A 112 5.13 -9.86 2.83
CA SER A 112 5.87 -9.93 4.09
C SER A 112 7.26 -9.29 3.96
N VAL A 113 7.65 -8.59 5.01
CA VAL A 113 9.06 -8.28 5.34
C VAL A 113 9.37 -9.02 6.63
N PRO A 114 9.97 -10.22 6.55
CA PRO A 114 10.30 -11.03 7.71
C PRO A 114 11.31 -10.32 8.63
N GLY A 115 11.14 -10.48 9.93
CA GLY A 115 11.98 -9.80 10.91
C GLY A 115 11.75 -8.29 10.94
N MET A 116 12.80 -7.54 11.23
CA MET A 116 12.79 -6.09 11.38
C MET A 116 14.08 -5.49 10.78
N PRO A 117 14.25 -5.54 9.44
CA PRO A 117 15.48 -5.06 8.82
C PRO A 117 15.63 -3.54 8.98
N ILE A 118 16.82 -3.10 9.39
CA ILE A 118 17.14 -1.67 9.53
C ILE A 118 17.01 -1.00 8.17
N GLY A 119 16.34 0.16 8.13
CA GLY A 119 16.06 0.90 6.92
C GLY A 119 14.72 0.60 6.27
N SER A 120 13.97 -0.41 6.76
CA SER A 120 12.55 -0.56 6.44
C SER A 120 11.72 0.51 7.19
N PRO A 121 10.51 0.87 6.72
CA PRO A 121 9.68 1.88 7.37
C PRO A 121 9.40 1.58 8.84
N GLY A 122 9.72 2.52 9.74
CA GLY A 122 9.65 2.33 11.19
C GLY A 122 10.91 1.72 11.81
N MET A 123 11.89 1.30 10.98
CA MET A 123 13.22 0.87 11.35
C MET A 123 14.29 1.75 10.69
N ASP A 124 13.95 3.00 10.39
CA ASP A 124 14.75 3.96 9.65
C ASP A 124 14.98 5.27 10.41
N GLY A 125 14.74 5.25 11.72
CA GLY A 125 14.93 6.38 12.61
C GLY A 125 16.39 6.86 12.76
N PRO A 126 16.59 8.04 13.39
CA PRO A 126 17.91 8.65 13.57
C PRO A 126 18.88 7.79 14.39
N GLU A 127 18.38 6.89 15.25
CA GLU A 127 19.16 5.94 16.05
C GLU A 127 19.98 4.98 15.18
N TYR A 128 19.51 4.67 13.96
CA TYR A 128 20.21 3.82 13.00
C TYR A 128 21.26 4.56 12.19
N LYS A 129 21.40 5.88 12.38
CA LYS A 129 22.43 6.73 11.75
C LYS A 129 22.55 6.53 10.23
N GLY A 130 21.41 6.33 9.55
CA GLY A 130 21.33 6.15 8.10
C GLY A 130 21.77 4.77 7.59
N ARG A 131 22.07 3.80 8.47
CA ARG A 131 22.30 2.41 8.09
C ARG A 131 21.06 1.84 7.43
N LYS A 132 21.26 1.02 6.38
CA LYS A 132 20.22 0.24 5.74
C LYS A 132 20.73 -1.16 5.45
N ASP A 133 20.05 -2.16 5.98
CA ASP A 133 20.30 -3.56 5.66
C ASP A 133 19.63 -3.90 4.33
N ALA A 134 20.14 -4.89 3.59
CA ALA A 134 19.40 -5.43 2.45
C ALA A 134 18.19 -6.22 2.96
N PHE A 135 17.04 -6.05 2.30
CA PHE A 135 15.88 -6.87 2.57
C PHE A 135 14.99 -6.99 1.33
N ASP A 136 14.18 -8.04 1.31
CA ASP A 136 13.16 -8.23 0.30
C ASP A 136 11.77 -8.05 0.90
N VAL A 137 10.89 -7.41 0.16
CA VAL A 137 9.45 -7.58 0.31
C VAL A 137 9.08 -8.85 -0.44
N LEU A 138 8.52 -9.82 0.26
CA LEU A 138 8.16 -11.13 -0.27
C LEU A 138 6.68 -11.14 -0.65
N LEU A 139 6.34 -11.64 -1.85
CA LEU A 139 4.99 -12.02 -2.23
C LEU A 139 4.73 -13.44 -1.74
N VAL A 140 3.93 -13.58 -0.69
CA VAL A 140 3.59 -14.86 -0.07
C VAL A 140 2.36 -15.44 -0.77
N GLN A 141 2.47 -16.69 -1.19
CA GLN A 141 1.40 -17.44 -1.87
C GLN A 141 0.48 -18.13 -0.83
N LYS A 142 -0.69 -18.56 -1.28
CA LYS A 142 -1.66 -19.26 -0.41
C LYS A 142 -1.17 -20.64 0.04
N ASP A 143 -0.22 -21.23 -0.67
CA ASP A 143 0.44 -22.51 -0.31
C ASP A 143 1.60 -22.31 0.69
N GLY A 144 1.86 -21.06 1.11
CA GLY A 144 2.92 -20.71 2.05
C GLY A 144 4.29 -20.57 1.41
N SER A 145 4.45 -20.75 0.10
CA SER A 145 5.66 -20.37 -0.63
C SER A 145 5.76 -18.84 -0.76
N ALA A 146 6.95 -18.34 -1.07
CA ALA A 146 7.15 -16.91 -1.29
C ALA A 146 8.20 -16.67 -2.36
N LYS A 147 8.09 -15.52 -3.04
CA LYS A 147 9.09 -15.01 -3.98
C LYS A 147 9.32 -13.52 -3.74
N SER A 148 10.48 -13.02 -4.14
CA SER A 148 10.77 -11.58 -4.05
C SER A 148 9.74 -10.80 -4.88
N PHE A 149 9.11 -9.83 -4.24
CA PHE A 149 8.22 -8.84 -4.87
C PHE A 149 9.01 -7.56 -5.16
N GLN A 150 9.82 -7.10 -4.20
CA GLN A 150 10.68 -5.95 -4.31
C GLN A 150 11.93 -6.16 -3.47
N ALA A 151 13.10 -5.96 -4.08
CA ALA A 151 14.37 -5.98 -3.37
C ALA A 151 14.81 -4.56 -2.97
N TYR A 152 15.29 -4.42 -1.75
CA TYR A 152 15.87 -3.20 -1.19
C TYR A 152 17.34 -3.48 -0.86
N PRO A 153 18.30 -2.93 -1.61
CA PRO A 153 19.71 -3.18 -1.37
C PRO A 153 20.21 -2.47 -0.09
N ALA A 154 21.21 -3.05 0.56
CA ALA A 154 21.91 -2.37 1.64
C ALA A 154 22.48 -1.04 1.15
N LYS A 155 22.47 -0.03 2.02
CA LYS A 155 23.20 1.21 1.79
C LYS A 155 24.35 1.26 2.78
N SER A 156 25.58 1.03 2.29
CA SER A 156 26.80 1.24 3.08
C SER A 156 26.92 2.73 3.40
N ARG A 157 27.33 3.03 4.62
CA ARG A 157 27.73 4.39 4.99
C ARG A 157 28.92 4.77 4.13
N MET A 158 28.79 5.78 3.26
CA MET A 158 30.00 6.43 2.74
C MET A 158 30.67 7.13 3.92
N VAL A 159 31.86 6.67 4.25
CA VAL A 159 32.75 7.24 5.26
C VAL A 159 33.32 8.54 4.70
#